data_fa730177c2cafaa6a5f0246b2be57fd0
#
_entry.id   fa730177c2cafaa6a5f0246b2be57fd0
#
_cell.length_a   1.000
_cell.length_b   1.000
_cell.length_c   1.000
_cell.angle_alpha   90.00
_cell.angle_beta   90.00
_cell.angle_gamma   90.00
#
_symmetry.space_group_name_H-M   'P 1'
#
loop_
_entity.id
_entity.type
_entity.pdbx_description
1 polymer ?
#
loop_
_entity_poly.entity_id
_entity_poly.type
_entity_poly.pdbx_seq_one_letter_code
_entity_poly.pdbx_strand_id
1 'polypeptide(L)'
;TTLLKKIAAELKEREDLRVDYMPQNYEDQLDFSMTPVDFLDSTGEKSERTKIRTYLGSLKYTADEMDHPIRELSGGQKAKVLLLKMSLGNANVLILDEPTRNFSPLSGPVIRKMLREFPGAIISISHDRKYIGEVCGKEYLLEKDGLRLIRE
;
A
#
# COMPACT_ATOMS: atom_id res chain seq x y z
N THR A 1 11.81 2.18 10.23
CA THR A 1 12.30 1.37 9.08
C THR A 1 13.05 0.12 9.52
N THR A 2 14.04 0.23 10.41
CA THR A 2 14.78 -0.94 10.93
C THR A 2 13.88 -1.91 11.68
N LEU A 3 12.97 -1.40 12.51
CA LEU A 3 12.00 -2.22 13.24
C LEU A 3 11.08 -2.96 12.28
N LEU A 4 10.52 -2.27 11.27
CA LEU A 4 9.63 -2.91 10.28
C LEU A 4 10.34 -4.00 9.48
N LYS A 5 11.60 -3.81 9.12
CA LYS A 5 12.39 -4.84 8.43
C LYS A 5 12.57 -6.10 9.28
N LYS A 6 12.82 -5.95 10.58
CA LYS A 6 12.92 -7.07 11.51
C LYS A 6 11.58 -7.80 11.64
N ILE A 7 10.50 -7.06 11.84
CA ILE A 7 9.15 -7.64 11.92
C ILE A 7 8.81 -8.39 10.63
N ALA A 8 9.10 -7.79 9.47
CA ALA A 8 8.86 -8.43 8.18
C ALA A 8 9.62 -9.74 8.02
N ALA A 9 10.91 -9.77 8.41
CA ALA A 9 11.73 -10.97 8.34
C ALA A 9 11.18 -12.08 9.23
N GLU A 10 10.82 -11.78 10.47
CA GLU A 10 10.25 -12.76 11.41
C GLU A 10 8.89 -13.29 10.94
N LEU A 11 8.01 -12.42 10.45
CA LEU A 11 6.69 -12.84 9.99
C LEU A 11 6.75 -13.66 8.69
N LYS A 12 7.73 -13.42 7.82
CA LYS A 12 7.92 -14.21 6.59
C LYS A 12 8.36 -15.65 6.83
N GLU A 13 8.90 -15.95 8.01
CA GLU A 13 9.27 -17.32 8.39
C GLU A 13 8.04 -18.18 8.75
N ARG A 14 6.89 -17.56 8.97
CA ARG A 14 5.65 -18.26 9.31
C ARG A 14 4.91 -18.72 8.05
N GLU A 15 4.62 -20.01 7.97
CA GLU A 15 3.93 -20.62 6.81
C GLU A 15 2.47 -20.17 6.66
N ASP A 16 1.83 -19.76 7.75
CA ASP A 16 0.44 -19.27 7.76
C ASP A 16 0.30 -17.82 7.30
N LEU A 17 1.42 -17.08 7.16
CA LEU A 17 1.41 -15.68 6.80
C LEU A 17 1.97 -15.44 5.39
N ARG A 18 1.27 -14.60 4.64
CA ARG A 18 1.68 -14.07 3.35
C ARG A 18 1.88 -12.57 3.52
N VAL A 19 3.14 -12.18 3.64
CA VAL A 19 3.56 -10.84 4.04
C VAL A 19 4.04 -10.05 2.83
N ASP A 20 3.43 -8.91 2.58
CA ASP A 20 3.94 -7.90 1.65
C ASP A 20 4.50 -6.71 2.43
N TYR A 21 5.63 -6.21 1.99
CA TYR A 21 6.35 -5.10 2.61
C TYR A 21 6.56 -3.96 1.62
N MET A 22 6.08 -2.77 1.96
CA MET A 22 6.32 -1.53 1.23
C MET A 22 7.32 -0.67 1.99
N PRO A 23 8.60 -0.61 1.56
CA PRO A 23 9.60 0.28 2.15
C PRO A 23 9.36 1.73 1.75
N GLN A 24 10.04 2.67 2.38
CA GLN A 24 10.03 4.08 1.95
C GLN A 24 10.53 4.25 0.51
N ASN A 25 11.57 3.52 0.14
CA ASN A 25 12.04 3.44 -1.25
C ASN A 25 11.48 2.15 -1.88
N TYR A 26 10.34 2.27 -2.53
CA TYR A 26 9.56 1.16 -3.08
C TYR A 26 9.70 0.99 -4.61
N GLU A 27 10.50 1.82 -5.27
CA GLU A 27 10.58 1.84 -6.73
C GLU A 27 11.03 0.49 -7.33
N ASP A 28 11.88 -0.24 -6.62
CA ASP A 28 12.33 -1.57 -7.03
C ASP A 28 11.21 -2.63 -7.09
N GLN A 29 10.06 -2.35 -6.50
CA GLN A 29 8.89 -3.23 -6.50
C GLN A 29 7.94 -2.97 -7.68
N LEU A 30 8.22 -1.94 -8.48
CA LEU A 30 7.45 -1.57 -9.66
C LEU A 30 8.14 -2.05 -10.93
N ASP A 31 7.36 -2.44 -11.93
CA ASP A 31 7.86 -2.62 -13.29
C ASP A 31 7.57 -1.34 -14.10
N PHE A 32 8.60 -0.53 -14.29
CA PHE A 32 8.48 0.75 -14.97
C PHE A 32 8.09 0.67 -16.44
N SER A 33 8.22 -0.49 -17.07
CA SER A 33 7.86 -0.72 -18.47
C SER A 33 6.39 -1.06 -18.66
N MET A 34 5.71 -1.54 -17.61
CA MET A 34 4.30 -1.90 -17.65
C MET A 34 3.41 -0.68 -17.46
N THR A 35 2.19 -0.76 -18.03
CA THR A 35 1.12 0.19 -17.67
C THR A 35 0.57 -0.13 -16.28
N PRO A 36 -0.05 0.83 -15.58
CA PRO A 36 -0.73 0.54 -14.30
C PRO A 36 -1.74 -0.59 -14.39
N VAL A 37 -2.52 -0.64 -15.47
CA VAL A 37 -3.52 -1.70 -15.67
C VAL A 37 -2.86 -3.07 -15.82
N ASP A 38 -1.82 -3.18 -16.64
CA ASP A 38 -1.13 -4.46 -16.85
C ASP A 38 -0.37 -4.92 -15.59
N PHE A 39 0.20 -3.99 -14.84
CA PHE A 39 0.88 -4.28 -13.59
C PHE A 39 -0.07 -4.85 -12.51
N LEU A 40 -1.30 -4.36 -12.48
CA LEU A 40 -2.33 -4.80 -11.51
C LEU A 40 -3.10 -6.04 -11.97
N ASP A 41 -3.13 -6.30 -13.27
CA ASP A 41 -3.89 -7.40 -13.86
C ASP A 41 -3.18 -8.75 -13.62
N SER A 42 -3.87 -9.67 -12.93
CA SER A 42 -3.36 -11.02 -12.66
C SER A 42 -4.01 -12.10 -13.51
N THR A 43 -5.12 -11.81 -14.18
CA THR A 43 -5.93 -12.82 -14.87
C THR A 43 -6.01 -12.62 -16.38
N GLY A 44 -5.82 -11.41 -16.88
CA GLY A 44 -6.07 -11.03 -18.28
C GLY A 44 -7.55 -10.92 -18.65
N GLU A 45 -8.46 -11.15 -17.70
CA GLU A 45 -9.89 -11.11 -17.95
C GLU A 45 -10.43 -9.68 -18.09
N LYS A 46 -11.37 -9.48 -18.99
CA LYS A 46 -11.98 -8.16 -19.23
C LYS A 46 -12.66 -7.60 -17.98
N SER A 47 -13.31 -8.45 -17.20
CA SER A 47 -13.99 -8.07 -15.96
C SER A 47 -13.00 -7.55 -14.91
N GLU A 48 -11.85 -8.20 -14.76
CA GLU A 48 -10.77 -7.79 -13.87
C GLU A 48 -10.16 -6.46 -14.29
N ARG A 49 -9.85 -6.30 -15.57
CA ARG A 49 -9.31 -5.05 -16.13
C ARG A 49 -10.29 -3.88 -15.96
N THR A 50 -11.59 -4.10 -16.11
CA THR A 50 -12.62 -3.08 -15.85
C THR A 50 -12.62 -2.65 -14.38
N LYS A 51 -12.51 -3.60 -13.46
CA LYS A 51 -12.44 -3.36 -12.03
C LYS A 51 -11.20 -2.54 -11.65
N ILE A 52 -10.05 -2.91 -12.20
CA ILE A 52 -8.78 -2.19 -12.01
C ILE A 52 -8.89 -0.74 -12.50
N ARG A 53 -9.46 -0.52 -13.68
CA ARG A 53 -9.67 0.84 -14.21
C ARG A 53 -10.60 1.67 -13.33
N THR A 54 -11.64 1.07 -12.78
CA THR A 54 -12.54 1.74 -11.83
C THR A 54 -11.80 2.16 -10.56
N TYR A 55 -10.98 1.29 -9.99
CA TYR A 55 -10.14 1.63 -8.83
C TYR A 55 -9.16 2.75 -9.14
N LEU A 56 -8.42 2.65 -10.24
CA LEU A 56 -7.49 3.69 -10.66
C LEU A 56 -8.20 5.04 -10.88
N GLY A 57 -9.38 5.04 -11.50
CA GLY A 57 -10.19 6.25 -11.66
C GLY A 57 -10.58 6.88 -10.32
N SER A 58 -10.93 6.07 -9.32
CA SER A 58 -11.22 6.55 -7.96
C SER A 58 -9.99 7.16 -7.27
N LEU A 59 -8.79 6.73 -7.65
CA LEU A 59 -7.50 7.28 -7.20
C LEU A 59 -7.01 8.47 -8.04
N LYS A 60 -7.89 9.00 -8.91
CA LYS A 60 -7.62 10.18 -9.75
C LYS A 60 -6.62 9.95 -10.90
N TYR A 61 -6.50 8.72 -11.39
CA TYR A 61 -5.81 8.44 -12.64
C TYR A 61 -6.68 8.83 -13.83
N THR A 62 -6.06 9.47 -14.82
CA THR A 62 -6.68 9.68 -16.12
C THR A 62 -6.61 8.41 -16.97
N ALA A 63 -7.43 8.31 -18.01
CA ALA A 63 -7.34 7.20 -18.96
C ALA A 63 -5.97 7.10 -19.61
N ASP A 64 -5.37 8.24 -19.92
CA ASP A 64 -4.03 8.34 -20.48
C ASP A 64 -2.96 7.76 -19.53
N GLU A 65 -3.01 8.15 -18.25
CA GLU A 65 -2.10 7.60 -17.22
C GLU A 65 -2.26 6.09 -17.00
N MET A 66 -3.46 5.54 -17.21
CA MET A 66 -3.70 4.10 -17.10
C MET A 66 -3.07 3.30 -18.24
N ASP A 67 -2.92 3.91 -19.40
CA ASP A 67 -2.46 3.27 -20.64
C ASP A 67 -1.01 3.59 -21.02
N HIS A 68 -0.31 4.39 -20.19
CA HIS A 68 1.11 4.71 -20.36
C HIS A 68 1.98 4.01 -19.32
N PRO A 69 3.28 3.81 -19.60
CA PRO A 69 4.18 3.13 -18.66
C PRO A 69 4.28 3.81 -17.30
N ILE A 70 4.39 3.01 -16.24
CA ILE A 70 4.52 3.47 -14.85
C ILE A 70 5.66 4.49 -14.68
N ARG A 71 6.75 4.38 -15.47
CA ARG A 71 7.85 5.36 -15.44
C ARG A 71 7.41 6.81 -15.65
N GLU A 72 6.29 7.04 -16.35
CA GLU A 72 5.78 8.38 -16.65
C GLU A 72 4.91 8.97 -15.52
N LEU A 73 4.57 8.16 -14.53
CA LEU A 73 3.76 8.58 -13.40
C LEU A 73 4.56 9.43 -12.39
N SER A 74 3.85 10.30 -11.65
CA SER A 74 4.41 10.96 -10.48
C SER A 74 4.74 9.98 -9.35
N GLY A 75 5.59 10.40 -8.40
CA GLY A 75 5.92 9.56 -7.24
C GLY A 75 4.70 9.15 -6.42
N GLY A 76 3.74 10.05 -6.22
CA GLY A 76 2.49 9.74 -5.53
C GLY A 76 1.61 8.74 -6.27
N GLN A 77 1.54 8.82 -7.59
CA GLN A 77 0.81 7.85 -8.41
C GLN A 77 1.48 6.47 -8.42
N LYS A 78 2.81 6.42 -8.48
CA LYS A 78 3.57 5.17 -8.34
C LYS A 78 3.29 4.48 -7.01
N ALA A 79 3.27 5.23 -5.90
CA ALA A 79 2.94 4.71 -4.58
C ALA A 79 1.53 4.12 -4.52
N LYS A 80 0.54 4.80 -5.13
CA LYS A 80 -0.84 4.31 -5.18
C LYS A 80 -0.97 3.00 -5.95
N VAL A 81 -0.31 2.88 -7.11
CA VAL A 81 -0.29 1.65 -7.91
C VAL A 81 0.25 0.49 -7.08
N LEU A 82 1.36 0.69 -6.36
CA LEU A 82 1.93 -0.36 -5.52
C LEU A 82 1.00 -0.76 -4.38
N LEU A 83 0.43 0.21 -3.65
CA LEU A 83 -0.53 -0.07 -2.58
C LEU A 83 -1.77 -0.81 -3.10
N LEU A 84 -2.28 -0.43 -4.25
CA LEU A 84 -3.39 -1.13 -4.87
C LEU A 84 -3.01 -2.58 -5.24
N LYS A 85 -1.82 -2.79 -5.79
CA LYS A 85 -1.27 -4.14 -6.08
C LYS A 85 -1.23 -5.00 -4.83
N MET A 86 -0.70 -4.46 -3.73
CA MET A 86 -0.60 -5.17 -2.45
C MET A 86 -1.98 -5.48 -1.87
N SER A 87 -2.93 -4.55 -1.97
CA SER A 87 -4.29 -4.72 -1.44
C SER A 87 -5.13 -5.73 -2.22
N LEU A 88 -4.91 -5.85 -3.52
CA LEU A 88 -5.60 -6.81 -4.40
C LEU A 88 -4.90 -8.17 -4.46
N GLY A 89 -3.69 -8.29 -3.93
CA GLY A 89 -2.91 -9.53 -3.93
C GLY A 89 -3.36 -10.53 -2.88
N ASN A 90 -2.59 -11.60 -2.74
CA ASN A 90 -2.87 -12.69 -1.80
C ASN A 90 -2.30 -12.47 -0.39
N ALA A 91 -1.70 -11.31 -0.11
CA ALA A 91 -1.16 -11.03 1.21
C ALA A 91 -2.27 -11.00 2.27
N ASN A 92 -1.97 -11.54 3.45
CA ASN A 92 -2.82 -11.41 4.63
C ASN A 92 -2.18 -10.52 5.71
N VAL A 93 -0.95 -10.07 5.47
CA VAL A 93 -0.25 -9.07 6.28
C VAL A 93 0.41 -8.04 5.35
N LEU A 94 0.10 -6.77 5.55
CA LEU A 94 0.79 -5.66 4.90
C LEU A 94 1.67 -4.95 5.92
N ILE A 95 2.93 -4.72 5.56
CA ILE A 95 3.87 -3.92 6.34
C ILE A 95 4.18 -2.67 5.53
N LEU A 96 3.83 -1.51 6.06
CA LEU A 96 3.84 -0.25 5.33
C LEU A 96 4.71 0.79 6.05
N ASP A 97 5.74 1.28 5.37
CA ASP A 97 6.63 2.32 5.89
C ASP A 97 6.26 3.67 5.27
N GLU A 98 5.62 4.54 6.06
CA GLU A 98 5.11 5.86 5.66
C GLU A 98 4.22 5.81 4.39
N PRO A 99 3.16 4.98 4.37
CA PRO A 99 2.42 4.68 3.14
C PRO A 99 1.71 5.88 2.50
N THR A 100 1.47 6.95 3.26
CA THR A 100 0.72 8.13 2.77
C THR A 100 1.61 9.34 2.50
N ARG A 101 2.92 9.22 2.65
CA ARG A 101 3.87 10.33 2.59
C ARG A 101 3.77 11.18 1.31
N ASN A 102 3.52 10.56 0.17
CA ASN A 102 3.55 11.21 -1.14
C ASN A 102 2.15 11.42 -1.75
N PHE A 103 1.09 11.24 -0.98
CA PHE A 103 -0.27 11.36 -1.51
C PHE A 103 -0.78 12.80 -1.47
N SER A 104 -1.52 13.17 -2.52
CA SER A 104 -2.30 14.40 -2.52
C SER A 104 -3.46 14.31 -1.52
N PRO A 105 -3.92 15.44 -0.96
CA PRO A 105 -5.08 15.46 -0.06
C PRO A 105 -6.34 14.84 -0.67
N LEU A 106 -6.50 14.92 -2.00
CA LEU A 106 -7.66 14.40 -2.72
C LEU A 106 -7.69 12.87 -2.80
N SER A 107 -6.51 12.23 -2.79
CA SER A 107 -6.39 10.76 -2.85
C SER A 107 -6.40 10.09 -1.49
N GLY A 108 -6.07 10.83 -0.44
CA GLY A 108 -5.98 10.32 0.93
C GLY A 108 -7.21 9.56 1.39
N PRO A 109 -8.43 10.09 1.27
CA PRO A 109 -9.65 9.41 1.71
C PRO A 109 -9.87 8.05 1.04
N VAL A 110 -9.61 7.94 -0.24
CA VAL A 110 -9.79 6.67 -1.00
C VAL A 110 -8.76 5.63 -0.55
N ILE A 111 -7.50 6.03 -0.40
CA ILE A 111 -6.43 5.14 0.09
C ILE A 111 -6.73 4.66 1.51
N ARG A 112 -7.13 5.56 2.41
CA ARG A 112 -7.46 5.18 3.79
C ARG A 112 -8.65 4.21 3.84
N LYS A 113 -9.68 4.44 3.01
CA LYS A 113 -10.82 3.53 2.89
C LYS A 113 -10.36 2.15 2.42
N MET A 114 -9.57 2.08 1.35
CA MET A 114 -9.05 0.84 0.79
C MET A 114 -8.24 0.04 1.84
N LEU A 115 -7.36 0.70 2.57
CA LEU A 115 -6.55 0.05 3.61
C LEU A 115 -7.38 -0.37 4.82
N ARG A 116 -8.37 0.42 5.23
CA ARG A 116 -9.29 0.05 6.30
C ARG A 116 -10.13 -1.18 5.95
N GLU A 117 -10.49 -1.35 4.70
CA GLU A 117 -11.26 -2.49 4.20
C GLU A 117 -10.40 -3.71 3.87
N PHE A 118 -9.08 -3.60 3.98
CA PHE A 118 -8.18 -4.73 3.77
C PHE A 118 -8.50 -5.84 4.79
N PRO A 119 -8.72 -7.09 4.33
CA PRO A 119 -9.23 -8.17 5.18
C PRO A 119 -8.17 -8.82 6.08
N GLY A 120 -6.92 -8.38 5.99
CA GLY A 120 -5.80 -8.89 6.78
C GLY A 120 -5.31 -7.91 7.85
N ALA A 121 -4.12 -8.17 8.36
CA ALA A 121 -3.43 -7.29 9.29
C ALA A 121 -2.59 -6.24 8.57
N ILE A 122 -2.54 -5.05 9.12
CA ILE A 122 -1.63 -3.98 8.66
C ILE A 122 -0.74 -3.55 9.83
N ILE A 123 0.55 -3.53 9.59
CA ILE A 123 1.56 -2.98 10.50
C ILE A 123 2.24 -1.81 9.80
N SER A 124 2.16 -0.62 10.39
CA SER A 124 2.70 0.58 9.74
C SER A 124 3.53 1.43 10.68
N ILE A 125 4.49 2.15 10.10
CA ILE A 125 5.04 3.37 10.67
C ILE A 125 4.44 4.55 9.90
N SER A 126 3.88 5.53 10.61
CA SER A 126 3.34 6.74 9.99
C SER A 126 3.34 7.92 10.96
N HIS A 127 3.52 9.13 10.41
CA HIS A 127 3.30 10.41 11.10
C HIS A 127 1.99 11.08 10.68
N ASP A 128 1.24 10.48 9.77
CA ASP A 128 -0.05 10.97 9.30
C ASP A 128 -1.15 10.63 10.31
N ARG A 129 -1.59 11.64 11.06
CA ARG A 129 -2.63 11.49 12.09
C ARG A 129 -3.98 11.00 11.55
N LYS A 130 -4.33 11.39 10.32
CA LYS A 130 -5.57 10.93 9.68
C LYS A 130 -5.48 9.45 9.33
N TYR A 131 -4.37 9.04 8.75
CA TYR A 131 -4.10 7.63 8.47
C TYR A 131 -4.15 6.78 9.75
N ILE A 132 -3.42 7.18 10.78
CA ILE A 132 -3.40 6.47 12.07
C ILE A 132 -4.81 6.41 12.67
N GLY A 133 -5.54 7.51 12.65
CA GLY A 133 -6.88 7.60 13.25
C GLY A 133 -7.95 6.80 12.51
N GLU A 134 -7.87 6.71 11.19
CA GLU A 134 -8.91 6.09 10.37
C GLU A 134 -8.61 4.63 9.99
N VAL A 135 -7.33 4.24 9.93
CA VAL A 135 -6.92 2.91 9.46
C VAL A 135 -6.45 2.00 10.60
N CYS A 136 -5.73 2.57 11.59
CA CYS A 136 -5.09 1.79 12.64
C CYS A 136 -5.98 1.64 13.87
N GLY A 137 -6.21 0.40 14.31
CA GLY A 137 -6.95 0.10 15.54
C GLY A 137 -6.12 0.30 16.79
N LYS A 138 -4.81 0.02 16.73
CA LYS A 138 -3.86 0.17 17.84
C LYS A 138 -2.72 1.08 17.46
N GLU A 139 -2.23 1.84 18.42
CA GLU A 139 -1.11 2.76 18.24
C GLU A 139 -0.06 2.54 19.32
N TYR A 140 1.19 2.38 18.90
CA TYR A 140 2.35 2.20 19.78
C TYR A 140 3.35 3.33 19.57
N LEU A 141 3.90 3.82 20.65
CA LEU A 141 5.04 4.72 20.63
C LEU A 141 6.34 3.91 20.77
N LEU A 142 7.28 4.13 19.86
CA LEU A 142 8.61 3.54 19.95
C LEU A 142 9.49 4.42 20.85
N GLU A 143 9.89 3.86 21.97
CA GLU A 143 10.77 4.48 22.96
C GLU A 143 12.11 3.73 23.03
N LYS A 144 13.08 4.26 23.80
CA LYS A 144 14.39 3.62 23.95
C LYS A 144 14.30 2.19 24.52
N ASP A 145 13.33 1.96 25.37
CA ASP A 145 13.15 0.69 26.11
C ASP A 145 12.12 -0.24 25.44
N GLY A 146 11.58 0.12 24.27
CA GLY A 146 10.66 -0.71 23.52
C GLY A 146 9.41 0.01 23.01
N LEU A 147 8.35 -0.77 22.78
CA LEU A 147 7.07 -0.26 22.31
C LEU A 147 6.09 -0.07 23.46
N ARG A 148 5.52 1.12 23.58
CA ARG A 148 4.48 1.42 24.55
C ARG A 148 3.15 1.65 23.83
N LEU A 149 2.13 0.88 24.20
CA LEU A 149 0.77 1.07 23.70
C LEU A 149 0.21 2.42 24.19
N ILE A 150 -0.27 3.26 23.27
CA ILE A 150 -0.86 4.56 23.57
C ILE A 150 -2.34 4.66 23.18
N ARG A 151 -2.82 3.78 22.29
CA ARG A 151 -4.24 3.71 21.90
C ARG A 151 -4.63 2.29 21.47
N GLU A 152 -5.79 1.83 21.93
CA GLU A 152 -6.52 0.64 21.48
C GLU A 152 -7.73 1.01 20.63
#